data_d79f82626350d64c197f6c4d20849897
#
_entry.id   d79f82626350d64c197f6c4d20849897
#
_cell.length_a   1.000
_cell.length_b   1.000
_cell.length_c   1.000
_cell.angle_alpha   90.00
_cell.angle_beta   90.00
_cell.angle_gamma   90.00
#
_symmetry.space_group_name_H-M   'P 1'
#
loop_
_entity.id
_entity.type
_entity.pdbx_description
1 polymer ?
#
loop_
_entity_poly.entity_id
_entity_poly.type
_entity_poly.pdbx_seq_one_letter_code
_entity_poly.pdbx_strand_id
1 'polypeptide(L)'
;MTPILYIMQYFTPDILTGFLGQHNVYYTDFHKIWVEWLKKKGCKAKINLSHEVRCIDRSGKNPVIKYTAPKPYSNFYRWGKQECDSLIFAFPPSIANLERVGLDLTEEEQDVFSEVVTHNYYSSAVEFELPFGVSYIANSSNSSVPPPNNMEPVAVLRLNAASNVSTSWSWGKDNEYESESAARDILKTTLSKINKDPRNMTAKADPLKSDEIKAFKKWDYFPHFGSEALKKGAYGYLNRLQGCNKSFWASGLGGMEIVEWAIRAGQDVVDTYY
;
A
#
# COMPACT_ATOMS: atom_id res chain seq x y z
N MET A 1 -17.86 -4.07 -2.17
CA MET A 1 -17.74 -4.65 -3.53
C MET A 1 -16.98 -3.65 -4.40
N THR A 2 -15.85 -4.04 -4.96
CA THR A 2 -14.99 -3.17 -5.79
C THR A 2 -15.69 -2.82 -7.11
N PRO A 3 -15.86 -1.54 -7.46
CA PRO A 3 -16.45 -1.15 -8.74
C PRO A 3 -15.66 -1.65 -9.94
N ILE A 4 -16.36 -2.05 -11.02
CA ILE A 4 -15.73 -2.61 -12.23
C ILE A 4 -14.74 -1.66 -12.91
N LEU A 5 -14.93 -0.35 -12.72
CA LEU A 5 -14.00 0.67 -13.22
C LEU A 5 -12.54 0.38 -12.85
N TYR A 6 -12.30 0.00 -11.60
CA TYR A 6 -10.94 -0.29 -11.11
C TYR A 6 -10.38 -1.57 -11.70
N ILE A 7 -11.22 -2.58 -11.94
CA ILE A 7 -10.80 -3.80 -12.62
C ILE A 7 -10.38 -3.48 -14.07
N MET A 8 -11.13 -2.62 -14.75
CA MET A 8 -10.79 -2.18 -16.12
C MET A 8 -9.48 -1.38 -16.16
N GLN A 9 -9.18 -0.57 -15.15
CA GLN A 9 -7.92 0.16 -15.05
C GLN A 9 -6.70 -0.77 -14.89
N TYR A 10 -6.89 -1.97 -14.35
CA TYR A 10 -5.82 -2.96 -14.25
C TYR A 10 -5.44 -3.55 -15.61
N PHE A 11 -6.37 -3.64 -16.55
CA PHE A 11 -6.16 -4.23 -17.88
C PHE A 11 -5.84 -3.16 -18.94
N THR A 12 -4.85 -2.32 -18.67
CA THR A 12 -4.37 -1.37 -19.71
C THR A 12 -3.61 -2.09 -20.82
N PRO A 13 -3.53 -1.53 -22.04
CA PRO A 13 -2.73 -2.11 -23.12
C PRO A 13 -1.27 -2.34 -22.72
N ASP A 14 -0.68 -1.45 -21.96
CA ASP A 14 0.71 -1.55 -21.49
C ASP A 14 0.91 -2.74 -20.55
N ILE A 15 -0.01 -2.94 -19.60
CA ILE A 15 0.01 -4.09 -18.70
C ILE A 15 -0.16 -5.40 -19.47
N LEU A 16 -1.11 -5.46 -20.39
CA LEU A 16 -1.32 -6.64 -21.23
C LEU A 16 -0.10 -6.95 -22.11
N THR A 17 0.51 -5.92 -22.71
CA THR A 17 1.75 -6.04 -23.49
C THR A 17 2.92 -6.52 -22.62
N GLY A 18 3.02 -6.01 -21.39
CA GLY A 18 4.02 -6.47 -20.39
C GLY A 18 3.86 -7.95 -20.04
N PHE A 19 2.63 -8.43 -19.85
CA PHE A 19 2.35 -9.84 -19.64
C PHE A 19 2.74 -10.71 -20.84
N LEU A 20 2.39 -10.31 -22.04
CA LEU A 20 2.69 -11.05 -23.27
C LEU A 20 4.20 -11.00 -23.58
N GLY A 21 4.85 -9.87 -23.35
CA GLY A 21 6.27 -9.67 -23.58
C GLY A 21 7.17 -10.27 -22.50
N GLN A 22 6.61 -10.81 -21.44
CA GLN A 22 7.33 -11.36 -20.27
C GLN A 22 8.35 -10.37 -19.67
N HIS A 23 8.09 -9.08 -19.74
CA HIS A 23 8.93 -8.06 -19.12
C HIS A 23 8.58 -7.95 -17.62
N ASN A 24 9.44 -8.52 -16.79
CA ASN A 24 9.25 -8.52 -15.34
C ASN A 24 10.50 -8.01 -14.64
N VAL A 25 10.30 -7.25 -13.57
CA VAL A 25 11.36 -6.89 -12.63
C VAL A 25 11.24 -7.83 -11.43
N TYR A 26 12.15 -8.79 -11.33
CA TYR A 26 12.17 -9.76 -10.22
C TYR A 26 13.32 -9.49 -9.26
N TYR A 27 13.10 -9.75 -7.99
CA TYR A 27 14.12 -9.79 -6.94
C TYR A 27 14.97 -8.54 -6.84
N THR A 28 14.42 -7.42 -7.24
CA THR A 28 15.15 -6.16 -7.24
C THR A 28 14.69 -5.32 -6.05
N ASP A 29 15.65 -4.75 -5.33
CA ASP A 29 15.40 -3.71 -4.37
C ASP A 29 14.93 -2.44 -5.11
N PHE A 30 13.62 -2.24 -5.15
CA PHE A 30 13.00 -1.13 -5.86
C PHE A 30 13.47 0.22 -5.31
N HIS A 31 13.69 0.32 -4.00
CA HIS A 31 14.25 1.50 -3.36
C HIS A 31 15.65 1.81 -3.90
N LYS A 32 16.49 0.80 -4.06
CA LYS A 32 17.85 0.97 -4.61
C LYS A 32 17.83 1.47 -6.05
N ILE A 33 16.98 0.89 -6.90
CA ILE A 33 16.79 1.36 -8.29
C ILE A 33 16.37 2.83 -8.27
N TRP A 34 15.42 3.19 -7.44
CA TRP A 34 14.86 4.53 -7.37
C TRP A 34 15.90 5.55 -6.93
N VAL A 35 16.68 5.23 -5.90
CA VAL A 35 17.78 6.08 -5.42
C VAL A 35 18.88 6.24 -6.48
N GLU A 36 19.25 5.17 -7.17
CA GLU A 36 20.23 5.23 -8.26
C GLU A 36 19.71 6.04 -9.44
N TRP A 37 18.44 5.91 -9.79
CA TRP A 37 17.81 6.71 -10.86
C TRP A 37 17.81 8.20 -10.52
N LEU A 38 17.44 8.59 -9.32
CA LEU A 38 17.48 9.98 -8.85
C LEU A 38 18.89 10.55 -8.93
N LYS A 39 19.91 9.81 -8.49
CA LYS A 39 21.32 10.21 -8.59
C LYS A 39 21.75 10.41 -10.04
N LYS A 40 21.42 9.46 -10.93
CA LYS A 40 21.79 9.46 -12.34
C LYS A 40 21.17 10.63 -13.11
N LYS A 41 19.98 11.04 -12.75
CA LYS A 41 19.28 12.19 -13.35
C LYS A 41 19.73 13.55 -12.80
N GLY A 42 20.70 13.58 -11.89
CA GLY A 42 21.15 14.82 -11.26
C GLY A 42 20.07 15.48 -10.40
N CYS A 43 19.11 14.71 -9.93
CA CYS A 43 18.02 15.21 -9.09
C CYS A 43 18.57 15.74 -7.77
N LYS A 44 18.25 17.00 -7.46
CA LYS A 44 18.62 17.65 -6.20
C LYS A 44 17.63 17.36 -5.06
N ALA A 45 16.70 16.43 -5.26
CA ALA A 45 15.70 16.08 -4.26
C ALA A 45 16.36 15.55 -2.97
N LYS A 46 15.95 16.11 -1.85
CA LYS A 46 16.36 15.65 -0.53
C LYS A 46 15.34 14.65 0.00
N ILE A 47 15.79 13.44 0.26
CA ILE A 47 14.96 12.38 0.85
C ILE A 47 15.23 12.35 2.35
N ASN A 48 14.20 12.60 3.16
CA ASN A 48 14.26 12.56 4.62
C ASN A 48 13.51 11.32 5.12
N LEU A 49 14.24 10.22 5.33
CA LEU A 49 13.68 9.00 5.91
C LEU A 49 13.46 9.15 7.42
N SER A 50 12.53 8.38 7.98
CA SER A 50 12.19 8.38 9.40
C SER A 50 11.74 9.75 9.94
N HIS A 51 11.22 10.61 9.06
CA HIS A 51 10.58 11.86 9.44
C HIS A 51 9.07 11.64 9.46
N GLU A 52 8.45 11.78 10.62
CA GLU A 52 7.00 11.60 10.78
C GLU A 52 6.32 12.96 10.85
N VAL A 53 5.48 13.25 9.84
CA VAL A 53 4.67 14.46 9.80
C VAL A 53 3.62 14.39 10.90
N ARG A 54 3.47 15.47 11.67
CA ARG A 54 2.58 15.59 12.82
C ARG A 54 1.54 16.69 12.67
N CYS A 55 1.83 17.68 11.84
CA CYS A 55 0.90 18.78 11.59
C CYS A 55 1.25 19.43 10.26
N ILE A 56 0.24 19.76 9.50
CA ILE A 56 0.33 20.51 8.24
C ILE A 56 -0.59 21.72 8.39
N ASP A 57 -0.03 22.90 8.34
CA ASP A 57 -0.73 24.19 8.48
C ASP A 57 -0.64 24.92 7.13
N ARG A 58 -1.79 25.13 6.49
CA ARG A 58 -1.92 25.81 5.19
C ARG A 58 -2.59 27.18 5.30
N SER A 59 -2.82 27.69 6.52
CA SER A 59 -3.48 28.94 6.78
C SER A 59 -2.66 30.17 6.37
N GLY A 60 -1.35 30.03 6.24
CA GLY A 60 -0.43 31.09 5.88
C GLY A 60 -0.23 31.25 4.36
N LYS A 61 0.68 32.17 3.98
CA LYS A 61 1.10 32.36 2.58
C LYS A 61 1.63 31.07 1.97
N ASN A 62 2.41 30.34 2.73
CA ASN A 62 3.01 29.05 2.34
C ASN A 62 2.67 27.97 3.36
N PRO A 63 2.43 26.73 2.90
CA PRO A 63 2.21 25.61 3.79
C PRO A 63 3.42 25.34 4.69
N VAL A 64 3.14 24.93 5.92
CA VAL A 64 4.15 24.61 6.92
C VAL A 64 3.95 23.20 7.43
N ILE A 65 4.96 22.36 7.26
CA ILE A 65 5.00 20.99 7.80
C ILE A 65 5.75 21.00 9.14
N LYS A 66 5.13 20.46 10.18
CA LYS A 66 5.80 20.13 11.46
C LYS A 66 5.96 18.63 11.55
N TYR A 67 7.15 18.17 11.86
CA TYR A 67 7.48 16.74 11.89
C TYR A 67 8.37 16.38 13.06
N THR A 68 8.40 15.10 13.41
CA THR A 68 9.38 14.52 14.31
C THR A 68 10.42 13.72 13.52
N ALA A 69 11.68 13.81 13.93
CA ALA A 69 12.80 13.09 13.32
C ALA A 69 13.69 12.51 14.42
N PRO A 70 14.34 11.34 14.20
CA PRO A 70 15.28 10.81 15.18
C PRO A 70 16.45 11.76 15.39
N LYS A 71 16.89 11.90 16.64
CA LYS A 71 18.14 12.59 16.95
C LYS A 71 19.32 11.65 16.65
N PRO A 72 20.38 12.13 16.00
CA PRO A 72 21.59 11.34 15.82
C PRO A 72 22.11 10.79 17.15
N TYR A 73 22.50 9.53 17.15
CA TYR A 73 23.10 8.84 18.31
C TYR A 73 22.23 8.80 19.59
N SER A 74 20.90 8.84 19.44
CA SER A 74 19.96 8.90 20.55
C SER A 74 18.64 8.21 20.19
N ASN A 75 17.97 7.65 21.19
CA ASN A 75 16.62 7.11 21.06
C ASN A 75 15.52 8.18 21.14
N PHE A 76 15.90 9.45 21.21
CA PHE A 76 14.96 10.58 21.29
C PHE A 76 14.65 11.15 19.92
N TYR A 77 13.48 11.76 19.79
CA TYR A 77 13.06 12.50 18.61
C TYR A 77 13.25 13.99 18.82
N ARG A 78 13.44 14.71 17.73
CA ARG A 78 13.41 16.17 17.70
C ARG A 78 12.27 16.64 16.81
N TRP A 79 11.71 17.79 17.15
CA TRP A 79 10.80 18.49 16.27
C TRP A 79 11.56 19.24 15.19
N GLY A 80 10.99 19.24 14.00
CA GLY A 80 11.42 20.03 12.86
C GLY A 80 10.25 20.76 12.25
N LYS A 81 10.57 21.80 11.48
CA LYS A 81 9.64 22.63 10.73
C LYS A 81 10.19 22.84 9.33
N GLN A 82 9.31 22.73 8.32
CA GLN A 82 9.62 23.03 6.93
C GLN A 82 8.51 23.89 6.34
N GLU A 83 8.86 25.04 5.79
CA GLU A 83 7.98 25.82 4.93
C GLU A 83 8.15 25.35 3.48
N CYS A 84 7.06 25.21 2.72
CA CYS A 84 7.03 24.71 1.38
C CYS A 84 6.26 25.65 0.45
N ASP A 85 6.65 25.73 -0.81
CA ASP A 85 5.88 26.48 -1.82
C ASP A 85 4.58 25.77 -2.18
N SER A 86 4.61 24.44 -2.17
CA SER A 86 3.46 23.55 -2.38
C SER A 86 3.69 22.19 -1.72
N LEU A 87 2.63 21.42 -1.57
CA LEU A 87 2.61 20.07 -1.00
C LEU A 87 2.08 19.07 -2.02
N ILE A 88 2.69 17.90 -2.12
CA ILE A 88 2.18 16.77 -2.86
C ILE A 88 1.95 15.62 -1.87
N PHE A 89 0.71 15.20 -1.72
CA PHE A 89 0.31 14.07 -0.86
C PHE A 89 0.34 12.78 -1.68
N ALA A 90 1.28 11.89 -1.36
CA ALA A 90 1.52 10.65 -2.08
C ALA A 90 1.16 9.39 -1.26
N PHE A 91 0.26 9.51 -0.30
CA PHE A 91 -0.26 8.41 0.51
C PHE A 91 -1.79 8.30 0.37
N PRO A 92 -2.42 7.18 0.75
CA PRO A 92 -3.87 7.03 0.71
C PRO A 92 -4.57 8.12 1.52
N PRO A 93 -5.37 9.02 0.89
CA PRO A 93 -5.96 10.18 1.55
C PRO A 93 -7.28 9.82 2.26
N SER A 94 -7.28 8.77 3.07
CA SER A 94 -8.40 8.50 3.98
C SER A 94 -8.42 9.55 5.10
N ILE A 95 -9.59 9.84 5.65
CA ILE A 95 -9.73 10.78 6.77
C ILE A 95 -8.77 10.44 7.90
N ALA A 96 -8.68 9.17 8.28
CA ALA A 96 -7.77 8.70 9.34
C ALA A 96 -6.28 9.03 9.04
N ASN A 97 -5.85 8.93 7.78
CA ASN A 97 -4.48 9.28 7.39
C ASN A 97 -4.25 10.79 7.38
N LEU A 98 -5.23 11.56 6.95
CA LEU A 98 -5.17 13.03 6.92
C LEU A 98 -5.16 13.62 8.34
N GLU A 99 -5.99 13.09 9.22
CA GLU A 99 -5.99 13.44 10.65
C GLU A 99 -4.65 13.07 11.33
N ARG A 100 -4.10 11.90 11.00
CA ARG A 100 -2.80 11.44 11.55
C ARG A 100 -1.65 12.39 11.23
N VAL A 101 -1.66 13.01 10.06
CA VAL A 101 -0.67 14.03 9.70
C VAL A 101 -1.07 15.44 10.15
N GLY A 102 -2.19 15.58 10.84
CA GLY A 102 -2.68 16.84 11.38
C GLY A 102 -2.95 17.88 10.28
N LEU A 103 -3.58 17.47 9.19
CA LEU A 103 -3.96 18.37 8.10
C LEU A 103 -5.20 19.18 8.49
N ASP A 104 -5.15 20.48 8.23
CA ASP A 104 -6.27 21.42 8.34
C ASP A 104 -7.24 21.27 7.15
N LEU A 105 -8.11 20.28 7.19
CA LEU A 105 -9.05 19.99 6.10
C LEU A 105 -10.07 21.13 5.90
N THR A 106 -10.33 21.47 4.63
CA THR A 106 -11.49 22.28 4.26
C THR A 106 -12.76 21.43 4.24
N GLU A 107 -13.93 22.08 4.19
CA GLU A 107 -15.21 21.35 4.06
C GLU A 107 -15.24 20.52 2.78
N GLU A 108 -14.78 21.07 1.65
CA GLU A 108 -14.73 20.34 0.37
C GLU A 108 -13.78 19.15 0.42
N GLU A 109 -12.62 19.28 1.08
CA GLU A 109 -11.68 18.16 1.27
C GLU A 109 -12.31 17.09 2.18
N GLN A 110 -12.96 17.51 3.26
CA GLN A 110 -13.67 16.60 4.17
C GLN A 110 -14.74 15.81 3.42
N ASP A 111 -15.55 16.48 2.59
CA ASP A 111 -16.62 15.85 1.81
C ASP A 111 -16.06 14.80 0.83
N VAL A 112 -15.00 15.15 0.10
CA VAL A 112 -14.39 14.23 -0.88
C VAL A 112 -13.71 13.05 -0.20
N PHE A 113 -12.90 13.30 0.82
CA PHE A 113 -12.07 12.25 1.44
C PHE A 113 -12.85 11.37 2.43
N SER A 114 -14.01 11.80 2.92
CA SER A 114 -14.92 10.93 3.67
C SER A 114 -15.51 9.78 2.85
N GLU A 115 -15.56 9.93 1.52
CA GLU A 115 -16.03 8.90 0.58
C GLU A 115 -14.91 7.92 0.16
N VAL A 116 -13.67 8.13 0.62
CA VAL A 116 -12.53 7.24 0.31
C VAL A 116 -12.58 5.99 1.17
N VAL A 117 -12.57 4.85 0.51
CA VAL A 117 -12.51 3.52 1.12
C VAL A 117 -11.11 2.96 0.95
N THR A 118 -10.55 2.37 2.01
CA THR A 118 -9.30 1.58 1.97
C THR A 118 -9.56 0.19 2.52
N HIS A 119 -8.83 -0.80 2.00
CA HIS A 119 -8.81 -2.15 2.54
C HIS A 119 -7.67 -2.32 3.53
N ASN A 120 -7.91 -2.98 4.65
CA ASN A 120 -6.81 -3.50 5.44
C ASN A 120 -6.13 -4.63 4.65
N TYR A 121 -4.86 -4.47 4.35
CA TYR A 121 -4.06 -5.45 3.64
C TYR A 121 -2.85 -5.84 4.48
N TYR A 122 -2.63 -7.13 4.63
CA TYR A 122 -1.51 -7.66 5.39
C TYR A 122 -0.58 -8.41 4.46
N SER A 123 0.70 -8.02 4.46
CA SER A 123 1.75 -8.73 3.74
C SER A 123 2.75 -9.30 4.72
N SER A 124 3.24 -10.50 4.45
CA SER A 124 4.20 -11.16 5.30
C SER A 124 5.27 -11.89 4.52
N ALA A 125 6.45 -11.99 5.12
CA ALA A 125 7.53 -12.86 4.71
C ALA A 125 7.72 -13.92 5.79
N VAL A 126 7.57 -15.19 5.42
CA VAL A 126 7.63 -16.32 6.35
C VAL A 126 8.64 -17.35 5.87
N GLU A 127 9.42 -17.84 6.79
CA GLU A 127 10.27 -19.01 6.58
C GLU A 127 9.39 -20.26 6.62
N PHE A 128 8.70 -20.50 5.51
CA PHE A 128 7.74 -21.59 5.37
C PHE A 128 8.28 -22.52 4.29
N GLU A 129 8.81 -23.66 4.68
CA GLU A 129 9.53 -24.62 3.82
C GLU A 129 8.66 -25.22 2.71
N LEU A 130 8.03 -24.33 1.95
CA LEU A 130 7.25 -24.73 0.78
C LEU A 130 8.21 -25.11 -0.35
N PRO A 131 8.02 -26.25 -1.02
CA PRO A 131 8.83 -26.60 -2.18
C PRO A 131 8.72 -25.52 -3.26
N PHE A 132 9.85 -25.18 -3.91
CA PHE A 132 9.81 -24.21 -5.00
C PHE A 132 8.87 -24.67 -6.11
N GLY A 133 8.05 -23.75 -6.63
CA GLY A 133 7.02 -24.03 -7.64
C GLY A 133 5.72 -24.56 -7.06
N VAL A 134 5.63 -24.77 -5.74
CA VAL A 134 4.36 -25.05 -5.04
C VAL A 134 3.82 -23.75 -4.47
N SER A 135 2.54 -23.51 -4.68
CA SER A 135 1.82 -22.37 -4.13
C SER A 135 0.56 -22.85 -3.42
N TYR A 136 0.31 -22.29 -2.25
CA TYR A 136 -1.00 -22.41 -1.60
C TYR A 136 -1.83 -21.18 -1.99
N ILE A 137 -3.02 -21.43 -2.50
CA ILE A 137 -4.01 -20.39 -2.81
C ILE A 137 -5.33 -20.83 -2.18
N ALA A 138 -5.89 -19.99 -1.32
CA ALA A 138 -7.19 -20.25 -0.74
C ALA A 138 -8.27 -20.25 -1.84
N ASN A 139 -8.99 -21.36 -1.96
CA ASN A 139 -9.95 -21.54 -3.03
C ASN A 139 -11.28 -20.86 -2.70
N SER A 140 -11.53 -19.72 -3.34
CA SER A 140 -12.82 -19.03 -3.29
C SER A 140 -13.75 -19.35 -4.47
N SER A 141 -13.27 -20.12 -5.46
CA SER A 141 -14.01 -20.39 -6.69
C SER A 141 -15.02 -21.56 -6.57
N ASN A 142 -14.91 -22.35 -5.52
CA ASN A 142 -15.88 -23.41 -5.25
C ASN A 142 -16.99 -22.86 -4.35
N SER A 143 -18.21 -22.78 -4.84
CA SER A 143 -19.38 -22.29 -4.09
C SER A 143 -19.69 -23.08 -2.80
N SER A 144 -19.10 -24.25 -2.63
CA SER A 144 -19.19 -25.06 -1.41
C SER A 144 -18.09 -24.77 -0.38
N VAL A 145 -17.08 -23.97 -0.73
CA VAL A 145 -16.01 -23.55 0.17
C VAL A 145 -16.17 -22.05 0.43
N PRO A 146 -16.37 -21.62 1.68
CA PRO A 146 -16.47 -20.20 1.97
C PRO A 146 -15.17 -19.48 1.58
N PRO A 147 -15.24 -18.20 1.21
CA PRO A 147 -14.05 -17.41 1.00
C PRO A 147 -13.22 -17.38 2.29
N PRO A 148 -11.91 -17.09 2.20
CA PRO A 148 -11.09 -16.92 3.39
C PRO A 148 -11.76 -15.96 4.38
N ASN A 149 -11.75 -16.34 5.67
CA ASN A 149 -12.24 -15.45 6.70
C ASN A 149 -11.38 -14.19 6.74
N ASN A 150 -11.94 -13.16 7.37
CA ASN A 150 -11.22 -11.92 7.57
C ASN A 150 -9.82 -12.14 8.16
N MET A 151 -8.79 -11.52 7.55
CA MET A 151 -7.37 -11.64 7.89
C MET A 151 -6.72 -13.02 7.61
N GLU A 152 -7.47 -14.04 7.18
CA GLU A 152 -6.85 -15.32 6.80
C GLU A 152 -6.02 -15.18 5.51
N PRO A 153 -4.85 -15.85 5.44
CA PRO A 153 -4.02 -15.85 4.24
C PRO A 153 -4.78 -16.34 3.01
N VAL A 154 -4.78 -15.54 1.96
CA VAL A 154 -5.36 -15.94 0.65
C VAL A 154 -4.35 -16.69 -0.20
N ALA A 155 -3.06 -16.48 0.01
CA ALA A 155 -2.02 -17.21 -0.69
C ALA A 155 -0.71 -17.27 0.10
N VAL A 156 0.08 -18.30 -0.18
CA VAL A 156 1.47 -18.45 0.23
C VAL A 156 2.27 -18.90 -0.99
N LEU A 157 3.29 -18.13 -1.36
CA LEU A 157 4.08 -18.34 -2.57
C LEU A 157 5.58 -18.34 -2.24
N ARG A 158 6.31 -19.34 -2.68
CA ARG A 158 7.77 -19.29 -2.71
C ARG A 158 8.24 -18.82 -4.09
N LEU A 159 8.63 -17.55 -4.18
CA LEU A 159 8.95 -16.89 -5.44
C LEU A 159 10.42 -17.06 -5.87
N ASN A 160 11.31 -17.49 -4.97
CA ASN A 160 12.72 -17.62 -5.25
C ASN A 160 13.24 -19.00 -4.83
N ALA A 161 13.82 -19.76 -5.76
CA ALA A 161 14.38 -21.08 -5.49
C ALA A 161 15.57 -21.04 -4.50
N ALA A 162 16.33 -19.95 -4.51
CA ALA A 162 17.50 -19.76 -3.63
C ALA A 162 17.12 -19.25 -2.23
N SER A 163 15.83 -19.00 -1.95
CA SER A 163 15.34 -18.52 -0.64
C SER A 163 14.35 -19.52 -0.06
N ASN A 164 14.41 -19.76 1.25
CA ASN A 164 13.40 -20.51 2.00
C ASN A 164 12.25 -19.63 2.49
N VAL A 165 12.29 -18.34 2.17
CA VAL A 165 11.25 -17.39 2.52
C VAL A 165 10.14 -17.41 1.48
N SER A 166 8.90 -17.55 1.96
CA SER A 166 7.66 -17.43 1.20
C SER A 166 6.98 -16.12 1.51
N THR A 167 6.29 -15.55 0.51
CA THR A 167 5.45 -14.39 0.69
C THR A 167 4.02 -14.85 0.92
N SER A 168 3.32 -14.21 1.86
CA SER A 168 1.90 -14.42 2.10
C SER A 168 1.18 -13.10 2.25
N TRP A 169 -0.10 -13.06 1.90
CA TRP A 169 -0.94 -11.88 2.10
C TRP A 169 -2.37 -12.27 2.47
N SER A 170 -3.03 -11.33 3.14
CA SER A 170 -4.43 -11.46 3.53
C SER A 170 -5.14 -10.11 3.48
N TRP A 171 -6.47 -10.18 3.44
CA TRP A 171 -7.34 -9.03 3.44
C TRP A 171 -8.07 -8.91 4.77
N GLY A 172 -8.17 -7.71 5.28
CA GLY A 172 -9.04 -7.35 6.38
C GLY A 172 -10.27 -6.58 5.90
N LYS A 173 -10.98 -5.99 6.82
CA LYS A 173 -12.17 -5.20 6.55
C LYS A 173 -11.83 -3.80 6.02
N ASP A 174 -12.80 -3.22 5.36
CA ASP A 174 -12.69 -1.87 4.81
C ASP A 174 -12.88 -0.84 5.92
N ASN A 175 -12.01 0.18 5.95
CA ASN A 175 -12.09 1.33 6.86
C ASN A 175 -12.29 0.99 8.35
N GLU A 176 -12.07 -0.24 8.78
CA GLU A 176 -12.20 -0.64 10.17
C GLU A 176 -10.83 -0.76 10.85
N TYR A 177 -10.80 -0.46 12.15
CA TYR A 177 -9.62 -0.76 12.94
C TYR A 177 -9.51 -2.27 13.16
N GLU A 178 -8.37 -2.82 12.80
CA GLU A 178 -8.02 -4.21 13.05
C GLU A 178 -6.62 -4.29 13.64
N SER A 179 -6.45 -5.17 14.62
CA SER A 179 -5.17 -5.36 15.30
C SER A 179 -4.18 -6.11 14.40
N GLU A 180 -3.03 -5.51 14.15
CA GLU A 180 -1.92 -6.15 13.44
C GLU A 180 -1.45 -7.44 14.14
N SER A 181 -1.46 -7.48 15.47
CA SER A 181 -1.12 -8.68 16.24
C SER A 181 -2.14 -9.80 16.04
N ALA A 182 -3.45 -9.49 16.02
CA ALA A 182 -4.47 -10.49 15.74
C ALA A 182 -4.34 -11.09 14.35
N ALA A 183 -4.07 -10.25 13.33
CA ALA A 183 -3.82 -10.71 11.96
C ALA A 183 -2.56 -11.60 11.88
N ARG A 184 -1.51 -11.27 12.60
CA ARG A 184 -0.30 -12.09 12.69
C ARG A 184 -0.55 -13.45 13.36
N ASP A 185 -1.39 -13.50 14.40
CA ASP A 185 -1.76 -14.75 15.08
C ASP A 185 -2.63 -15.64 14.19
N ILE A 186 -3.53 -15.04 13.40
CA ILE A 186 -4.33 -15.75 12.38
C ILE A 186 -3.40 -16.32 11.29
N LEU A 187 -2.46 -15.52 10.75
CA LEU A 187 -1.45 -16.01 9.82
C LEU A 187 -0.74 -17.25 10.38
N LYS A 188 -0.20 -17.15 11.59
CA LYS A 188 0.51 -18.24 12.26
C LYS A 188 -0.37 -19.49 12.40
N THR A 189 -1.59 -19.32 12.88
CA THR A 189 -2.53 -20.43 13.10
C THR A 189 -2.90 -21.10 11.79
N THR A 190 -3.16 -20.34 10.73
CA THR A 190 -3.55 -20.87 9.43
C THR A 190 -2.41 -21.60 8.77
N LEU A 191 -1.20 -21.02 8.72
CA LEU A 191 -0.04 -21.67 8.13
C LEU A 191 0.38 -22.93 8.87
N SER A 192 0.18 -22.99 10.19
CA SER A 192 0.44 -24.19 10.99
C SER A 192 -0.44 -25.39 10.66
N LYS A 193 -1.52 -25.20 9.87
CA LYS A 193 -2.42 -26.27 9.45
C LYS A 193 -2.16 -26.77 8.03
N ILE A 194 -1.29 -26.08 7.27
CA ILE A 194 -1.05 -26.40 5.86
C ILE A 194 -0.01 -27.50 5.73
N ASN A 195 -0.33 -28.52 4.92
CA ASN A 195 0.66 -29.49 4.45
C ASN A 195 1.65 -28.78 3.52
N LYS A 196 2.90 -28.65 3.93
CA LYS A 196 3.96 -27.94 3.19
C LYS A 196 4.36 -28.64 1.89
N ASP A 197 4.20 -29.95 1.79
CA ASP A 197 4.48 -30.71 0.55
C ASP A 197 3.23 -31.52 0.11
N PRO A 198 2.38 -30.97 -0.74
CA PRO A 198 1.18 -31.66 -1.23
C PRO A 198 1.50 -32.93 -2.05
N ARG A 199 2.74 -33.13 -2.47
CA ARG A 199 3.18 -34.37 -3.15
C ARG A 199 3.43 -35.50 -2.16
N ASN A 200 3.56 -35.18 -0.88
CA ASN A 200 3.71 -36.12 0.21
C ASN A 200 2.45 -36.09 1.10
N MET A 201 1.49 -36.91 0.79
CA MET A 201 0.20 -36.96 1.51
C MET A 201 0.34 -37.43 2.97
N THR A 202 1.48 -37.97 3.36
CA THR A 202 1.76 -38.39 4.75
C THR A 202 2.50 -37.30 5.55
N ALA A 203 2.94 -36.21 4.89
CA ALA A 203 3.57 -35.11 5.57
C ALA A 203 2.57 -34.46 6.54
N LYS A 204 3.01 -34.29 7.78
CA LYS A 204 2.22 -33.58 8.79
C LYS A 204 2.47 -32.08 8.68
N ALA A 205 1.44 -31.29 8.97
CA ALA A 205 1.61 -29.87 9.17
C ALA A 205 2.43 -29.63 10.44
N ASP A 206 3.41 -28.74 10.36
CA ASP A 206 4.22 -28.33 11.49
C ASP A 206 3.77 -26.94 11.97
N PRO A 207 3.68 -26.71 13.29
CA PRO A 207 3.38 -25.39 13.84
C PRO A 207 4.39 -24.34 13.38
N LEU A 208 3.91 -23.23 12.81
CA LEU A 208 4.75 -22.09 12.47
C LEU A 208 5.20 -21.38 13.75
N LYS A 209 6.51 -21.19 13.91
CA LYS A 209 7.06 -20.46 15.06
C LYS A 209 7.03 -18.95 14.81
N SER A 210 7.04 -18.18 15.88
CA SER A 210 6.94 -16.70 15.78
C SER A 210 8.17 -16.06 15.14
N ASP A 211 9.36 -16.66 15.30
CA ASP A 211 10.63 -16.23 14.70
C ASP A 211 10.77 -16.63 13.23
N GLU A 212 9.93 -17.54 12.75
CA GLU A 212 9.82 -17.87 11.31
C GLU A 212 9.03 -16.83 10.53
N ILE A 213 8.26 -15.95 11.20
CA ILE A 213 7.65 -14.78 10.57
C ILE A 213 8.68 -13.64 10.54
N LYS A 214 9.41 -13.54 9.42
CA LYS A 214 10.53 -12.60 9.25
C LYS A 214 10.09 -11.15 9.08
N ALA A 215 8.92 -10.94 8.45
CA ALA A 215 8.30 -9.62 8.35
C ALA A 215 6.77 -9.78 8.33
N PHE A 216 6.11 -8.81 8.89
CA PHE A 216 4.66 -8.68 8.87
C PHE A 216 4.30 -7.20 8.85
N LYS A 217 3.42 -6.79 7.94
CA LYS A 217 3.04 -5.39 7.81
C LYS A 217 1.57 -5.26 7.42
N LYS A 218 0.89 -4.37 8.13
CA LYS A 218 -0.44 -3.86 7.78
C LYS A 218 -0.30 -2.61 6.89
N TRP A 219 -1.15 -2.53 5.89
CA TRP A 219 -1.22 -1.41 4.94
C TRP A 219 -2.66 -0.93 4.81
N ASP A 220 -2.84 0.39 4.67
CA ASP A 220 -4.07 0.98 4.13
C ASP A 220 -3.96 0.87 2.61
N TYR A 221 -4.58 -0.15 2.05
CA TYR A 221 -4.37 -0.52 0.65
C TYR A 221 -5.56 -0.15 -0.23
N PHE A 222 -5.27 0.13 -1.49
CA PHE A 222 -6.26 0.39 -2.52
C PHE A 222 -7.27 1.47 -2.13
N PRO A 223 -6.83 2.74 -1.94
CA PRO A 223 -7.76 3.85 -1.76
C PRO A 223 -8.62 3.97 -3.02
N HIS A 224 -9.95 3.97 -2.86
CA HIS A 224 -10.88 4.05 -3.96
C HIS A 224 -12.20 4.68 -3.52
N PHE A 225 -12.99 5.10 -4.50
CA PHE A 225 -14.35 5.55 -4.26
C PHE A 225 -15.34 4.40 -4.48
N GLY A 226 -16.30 4.27 -3.59
CA GLY A 226 -17.40 3.32 -3.76
C GLY A 226 -18.32 3.70 -4.94
N SER A 227 -19.18 2.77 -5.35
CA SER A 227 -20.06 2.96 -6.53
C SER A 227 -20.96 4.20 -6.43
N GLU A 228 -21.45 4.53 -5.24
CA GLU A 228 -22.33 5.72 -5.06
C GLU A 228 -21.54 7.02 -5.19
N ALA A 229 -20.34 7.10 -4.63
CA ALA A 229 -19.47 8.25 -4.80
C ALA A 229 -19.06 8.44 -6.28
N LEU A 230 -18.78 7.35 -7.00
CA LEU A 230 -18.50 7.40 -8.44
C LEU A 230 -19.68 7.94 -9.25
N LYS A 231 -20.91 7.51 -8.96
CA LYS A 231 -22.12 8.03 -9.60
C LYS A 231 -22.33 9.53 -9.37
N LYS A 232 -21.91 10.01 -8.20
CA LYS A 232 -21.94 11.45 -7.86
C LYS A 232 -20.80 12.25 -8.50
N GLY A 233 -19.86 11.59 -9.18
CA GLY A 233 -18.73 12.24 -9.85
C GLY A 233 -17.53 12.53 -8.94
N ALA A 234 -17.22 11.65 -7.98
CA ALA A 234 -16.16 11.83 -6.99
C ALA A 234 -14.81 12.24 -7.58
N TYR A 235 -14.39 11.68 -8.73
CA TYR A 235 -13.17 12.11 -9.42
C TYR A 235 -13.21 13.55 -9.93
N GLY A 236 -14.38 14.04 -10.33
CA GLY A 236 -14.54 15.45 -10.69
C GLY A 236 -14.34 16.38 -9.49
N TYR A 237 -14.79 15.96 -8.31
CA TYR A 237 -14.55 16.70 -7.07
C TYR A 237 -13.07 16.63 -6.68
N LEU A 238 -12.45 15.45 -6.69
CA LEU A 238 -11.01 15.29 -6.42
C LEU A 238 -10.15 16.17 -7.33
N ASN A 239 -10.47 16.22 -8.63
CA ASN A 239 -9.74 17.05 -9.59
C ASN A 239 -9.86 18.55 -9.28
N ARG A 240 -10.98 19.01 -8.73
CA ARG A 240 -11.12 20.41 -8.31
C ARG A 240 -10.29 20.77 -7.08
N LEU A 241 -9.92 19.79 -6.26
CA LEU A 241 -9.05 20.00 -5.10
C LEU A 241 -7.57 20.18 -5.48
N GLN A 242 -7.18 19.81 -6.72
CA GLN A 242 -5.79 19.93 -7.16
C GLN A 242 -5.36 21.42 -7.20
N GLY A 243 -4.29 21.73 -6.48
CA GLY A 243 -3.77 23.08 -6.33
C GLY A 243 -4.45 23.94 -5.25
N CYS A 244 -5.63 23.54 -4.74
CA CYS A 244 -6.27 24.23 -3.63
C CYS A 244 -5.37 24.24 -2.40
N ASN A 245 -5.26 25.40 -1.74
CA ASN A 245 -4.35 25.60 -0.60
C ASN A 245 -2.92 25.10 -0.88
N LYS A 246 -2.45 25.23 -2.14
CA LYS A 246 -1.13 24.78 -2.60
C LYS A 246 -0.89 23.28 -2.38
N SER A 247 -1.95 22.48 -2.41
CA SER A 247 -1.94 21.05 -2.14
C SER A 247 -2.33 20.26 -3.39
N PHE A 248 -1.57 19.19 -3.66
CA PHE A 248 -1.79 18.28 -4.78
C PHE A 248 -1.88 16.84 -4.27
N TRP A 249 -2.71 16.05 -4.92
CA TRP A 249 -3.05 14.69 -4.51
C TRP A 249 -2.57 13.70 -5.57
N ALA A 250 -1.49 12.97 -5.28
CA ALA A 250 -0.83 12.03 -6.19
C ALA A 250 -0.70 10.65 -5.54
N SER A 251 -1.82 10.01 -5.23
CA SER A 251 -1.88 8.69 -4.63
C SER A 251 -2.52 7.66 -5.55
N GLY A 252 -2.57 6.39 -5.12
CA GLY A 252 -3.30 5.33 -5.79
C GLY A 252 -4.80 5.59 -5.95
N LEU A 253 -5.37 6.59 -5.27
CA LEU A 253 -6.77 6.99 -5.44
C LEU A 253 -7.09 7.43 -6.88
N GLY A 254 -6.12 7.97 -7.63
CA GLY A 254 -6.28 8.38 -9.03
C GLY A 254 -6.44 7.21 -10.01
N GLY A 255 -6.25 5.98 -9.58
CA GLY A 255 -6.31 4.80 -10.43
C GLY A 255 -6.28 3.49 -9.65
N MET A 256 -5.74 2.44 -10.24
CA MET A 256 -5.53 1.16 -9.57
C MET A 256 -4.27 1.20 -8.69
N GLU A 257 -4.29 0.51 -7.56
CA GLU A 257 -3.17 0.43 -6.61
C GLU A 257 -2.03 -0.45 -7.15
N ILE A 258 -1.35 0.04 -8.18
CA ILE A 258 -0.14 -0.54 -8.75
C ILE A 258 0.93 0.54 -8.96
N VAL A 259 2.18 0.11 -9.06
CA VAL A 259 3.34 1.02 -9.20
C VAL A 259 3.19 1.97 -10.40
N GLU A 260 2.67 1.49 -11.52
CA GLU A 260 2.46 2.31 -12.73
C GLU A 260 1.52 3.49 -12.45
N TRP A 261 0.36 3.25 -11.84
CA TRP A 261 -0.59 4.31 -11.53
C TRP A 261 -0.07 5.29 -10.47
N ALA A 262 0.71 4.81 -9.50
CA ALA A 262 1.36 5.69 -8.54
C ALA A 262 2.37 6.64 -9.21
N ILE A 263 3.15 6.13 -10.18
CA ILE A 263 4.07 6.96 -10.97
C ILE A 263 3.30 7.94 -11.86
N ARG A 264 2.26 7.48 -12.57
CA ARG A 264 1.42 8.33 -13.43
C ARG A 264 0.75 9.45 -12.63
N ALA A 265 0.22 9.16 -11.46
CA ALA A 265 -0.39 10.20 -10.60
C ALA A 265 0.60 11.31 -10.23
N GLY A 266 1.86 10.95 -9.94
CA GLY A 266 2.91 11.95 -9.70
C GLY A 266 3.27 12.72 -10.97
N GLN A 267 3.38 12.05 -12.11
CA GLN A 267 3.68 12.67 -13.40
C GLN A 267 2.58 13.64 -13.83
N ASP A 268 1.30 13.25 -13.72
CA ASP A 268 0.15 14.08 -14.08
C ASP A 268 0.12 15.39 -13.27
N VAL A 269 0.47 15.34 -11.98
CA VAL A 269 0.59 16.56 -11.17
C VAL A 269 1.71 17.45 -11.68
N VAL A 270 2.87 16.88 -12.02
CA VAL A 270 4.02 17.67 -12.51
C VAL A 270 3.72 18.27 -13.89
N ASP A 271 3.23 17.46 -14.84
CA ASP A 271 2.99 17.89 -16.21
C ASP A 271 1.85 18.91 -16.33
N THR A 272 0.91 18.90 -15.35
CA THR A 272 -0.26 19.80 -15.37
C THR A 272 0.00 21.11 -14.61
N TYR A 273 0.79 21.11 -13.54
CA TYR A 273 0.85 22.24 -12.61
C TYR A 273 2.24 22.86 -12.42
N TYR A 274 3.32 22.21 -12.95
CA TYR A 274 4.71 22.67 -12.84
C TYR A 274 5.41 22.73 -14.21
#